data_fe2d810585c3650a77837d1cf834a54d
#
_entry.id   fe2d810585c3650a77837d1cf834a54d
#
_cell.length_a   1.000
_cell.length_b   1.000
_cell.length_c   1.000
_cell.angle_alpha   90.00
_cell.angle_beta   90.00
_cell.angle_gamma   90.00
#
_symmetry.space_group_name_H-M   'P 1'
#
loop_
_entity.id
_entity.type
_entity.pdbx_description
1 polymer ?
#
loop_
_entity_poly.entity_id
_entity_poly.type
_entity_poly.pdbx_seq_one_letter_code
_entity_poly.pdbx_strand_id
1 'polypeptide(L)'
;ADAHLRHQLALLSLRTIAMKPRSLALCTALLLLASLLFCAPARATRIKDLASLEGVRENQLMGYGLVIGLNGTGDDIKKSVFTKQAIANMVKRMGMGLTADVFRQMKTKNVAAVMVTARLPAFARPGTTIDILVSSIGDASSLSGGTLLMTPLKGADGQTYAVAQGPLAVGGIAFGGKAAKVQKNFPTAGRITGGALVERAVEAIMETARTGK
;
A
#
# COMPACT_ATOMS: atom_id res chain seq x y z
N ALA A 1 -2.12 90.34 11.03
CA ALA A 1 -2.83 89.37 10.17
C ALA A 1 -2.70 87.93 10.66
N ASP A 2 -1.67 87.63 11.49
CA ASP A 2 -1.40 86.22 11.90
C ASP A 2 -2.19 85.72 13.10
N ALA A 3 -2.81 86.59 13.87
CA ALA A 3 -3.59 86.15 15.06
C ALA A 3 -4.95 85.55 14.67
N HIS A 4 -5.56 86.08 13.60
CA HIS A 4 -6.90 85.63 13.14
C HIS A 4 -6.87 84.27 12.46
N LEU A 5 -5.75 83.92 11.78
CA LEU A 5 -5.56 82.66 11.13
C LEU A 5 -5.37 81.51 12.14
N ARG A 6 -4.62 81.76 13.21
CA ARG A 6 -4.40 80.79 14.29
C ARG A 6 -5.67 80.42 15.06
N HIS A 7 -6.58 81.45 15.22
CA HIS A 7 -7.86 81.23 15.88
C HIS A 7 -8.83 80.41 15.03
N GLN A 8 -8.77 80.51 13.71
CA GLN A 8 -9.60 79.72 12.78
C GLN A 8 -9.08 78.33 12.69
N LEU A 9 -7.77 78.10 12.72
CA LEU A 9 -7.20 76.72 12.72
C LEU A 9 -7.44 75.94 14.03
N ALA A 10 -7.51 76.67 15.17
CA ALA A 10 -7.84 76.10 16.48
C ALA A 10 -9.32 75.68 16.58
N LEU A 11 -10.23 76.31 15.86
CA LEU A 11 -11.64 75.96 15.84
C LEU A 11 -11.97 74.82 14.89
N LEU A 12 -11.10 74.52 13.93
CA LEU A 12 -11.24 73.39 13.03
C LEU A 12 -10.79 72.04 13.63
N SER A 13 -9.94 72.13 14.67
CA SER A 13 -9.40 70.87 15.30
C SER A 13 -10.26 70.28 16.39
N LEU A 14 -11.34 70.94 16.80
CA LEU A 14 -12.22 70.48 17.90
C LEU A 14 -13.64 70.11 17.47
N ARG A 15 -13.88 69.86 16.19
CA ARG A 15 -15.09 69.10 15.82
C ARG A 15 -14.84 67.62 16.05
N THR A 16 -14.60 67.21 17.28
CA THR A 16 -14.84 65.84 17.72
C THR A 16 -16.28 65.54 17.40
N ILE A 17 -16.50 64.71 16.39
CA ILE A 17 -17.79 64.15 16.06
C ILE A 17 -18.22 63.36 17.29
N ALA A 18 -18.99 64.01 18.20
CA ALA A 18 -19.62 63.35 19.32
C ALA A 18 -20.68 62.38 18.74
N MET A 19 -20.22 61.26 18.28
CA MET A 19 -21.07 60.18 17.84
C MET A 19 -21.88 59.70 19.07
N LYS A 20 -23.20 59.68 18.97
CA LYS A 20 -24.05 59.14 20.01
C LYS A 20 -23.58 57.70 20.35
N PRO A 21 -23.55 57.33 21.63
CA PRO A 21 -23.01 55.99 22.04
C PRO A 21 -23.65 54.83 21.31
N ARG A 22 -24.89 54.98 20.83
CA ARG A 22 -25.60 54.02 20.03
C ARG A 22 -25.04 53.83 18.61
N SER A 23 -24.54 54.89 17.96
CA SER A 23 -23.92 54.81 16.63
C SER A 23 -22.48 54.22 16.69
N LEU A 24 -21.75 54.44 17.77
CA LEU A 24 -20.45 53.83 18.01
C LEU A 24 -20.60 52.30 18.21
N ALA A 25 -21.62 51.87 19.01
CA ALA A 25 -21.91 50.48 19.22
C ALA A 25 -22.36 49.73 17.91
N LEU A 26 -23.09 50.43 17.05
CA LEU A 26 -23.48 49.87 15.75
C LEU A 26 -22.28 49.74 14.79
N CYS A 27 -21.39 50.71 14.74
CA CYS A 27 -20.18 50.64 13.93
C CYS A 27 -19.24 49.53 14.41
N THR A 28 -19.05 49.37 15.73
CA THR A 28 -18.21 48.27 16.26
C THR A 28 -18.83 46.89 16.02
N ALA A 29 -20.16 46.76 16.13
CA ALA A 29 -20.87 45.54 15.82
C ALA A 29 -20.75 45.18 14.32
N LEU A 30 -20.84 46.17 13.43
CA LEU A 30 -20.71 45.99 11.99
C LEU A 30 -19.28 45.57 11.60
N LEU A 31 -18.26 46.18 12.24
CA LEU A 31 -16.85 45.83 12.05
C LEU A 31 -16.55 44.39 12.53
N LEU A 32 -17.10 43.98 13.67
CA LEU A 32 -16.97 42.61 14.17
C LEU A 32 -17.67 41.61 13.24
N LEU A 33 -18.86 41.96 12.74
CA LEU A 33 -19.57 41.09 11.78
C LEU A 33 -18.82 40.98 10.46
N ALA A 34 -18.24 42.05 9.97
CA ALA A 34 -17.41 42.06 8.77
C ALA A 34 -16.13 41.21 8.94
N SER A 35 -15.48 41.29 10.12
CA SER A 35 -14.30 40.44 10.40
C SER A 35 -14.61 38.94 10.46
N LEU A 36 -15.81 38.57 10.93
CA LEU A 36 -16.28 37.17 10.89
C LEU A 36 -16.55 36.65 9.46
N LEU A 37 -17.06 37.53 8.59
CA LEU A 37 -17.32 37.17 7.18
C LEU A 37 -16.04 37.02 6.33
N PHE A 38 -14.93 37.66 6.75
CA PHE A 38 -13.62 37.53 6.08
C PHE A 38 -12.74 36.39 6.61
N CYS A 39 -13.24 35.57 7.53
CA CYS A 39 -12.54 34.39 7.97
C CYS A 39 -12.58 33.32 6.85
N ALA A 40 -11.79 33.52 5.80
CA ALA A 40 -11.64 32.53 4.74
C ALA A 40 -11.02 31.27 5.33
N PRO A 41 -11.57 30.05 5.07
CA PRO A 41 -10.98 28.83 5.55
C PRO A 41 -9.57 28.68 4.95
N ALA A 42 -8.55 28.72 5.78
CA ALA A 42 -7.19 28.45 5.37
C ALA A 42 -7.11 26.98 4.89
N ARG A 43 -7.09 26.75 3.59
CA ARG A 43 -6.83 25.44 3.01
C ARG A 43 -5.34 25.16 3.14
N ALA A 44 -4.96 24.43 4.16
CA ALA A 44 -3.63 23.88 4.28
C ALA A 44 -3.45 22.78 3.22
N THR A 45 -2.81 23.09 2.12
CA THR A 45 -2.41 22.09 1.11
C THR A 45 -1.22 21.32 1.67
N ARG A 46 -1.33 20.01 1.74
CA ARG A 46 -0.25 19.16 2.25
C ARG A 46 0.87 19.13 1.21
N ILE A 47 2.12 19.14 1.66
CA ILE A 47 3.31 19.08 0.78
C ILE A 47 3.25 17.88 -0.18
N LYS A 48 2.69 16.74 0.28
CA LYS A 48 2.49 15.54 -0.55
C LYS A 48 1.57 15.75 -1.77
N ASP A 49 0.71 16.79 -1.74
CA ASP A 49 -0.23 17.10 -2.81
C ASP A 49 0.37 18.08 -3.83
N LEU A 50 1.51 18.71 -3.46
CA LEU A 50 2.21 19.72 -4.27
C LEU A 50 3.54 19.21 -4.85
N ALA A 51 4.13 18.18 -4.26
CA ALA A 51 5.42 17.65 -4.69
C ALA A 51 5.32 16.15 -4.96
N SER A 52 5.58 15.73 -6.18
CA SER A 52 5.96 14.36 -6.50
C SER A 52 7.48 14.26 -6.45
N LEU A 53 7.99 13.40 -5.60
CA LEU A 53 9.41 13.10 -5.60
C LEU A 53 9.71 12.26 -6.85
N GLU A 54 10.46 12.81 -7.79
CA GLU A 54 10.91 12.10 -8.98
C GLU A 54 11.84 10.95 -8.58
N GLY A 55 11.65 9.77 -9.17
CA GLY A 55 12.43 8.56 -8.84
C GLY A 55 11.86 7.72 -7.68
N VAL A 56 10.88 8.20 -6.93
CA VAL A 56 10.22 7.41 -5.87
C VAL A 56 9.08 6.60 -6.47
N ARG A 57 9.32 5.33 -6.70
CA ARG A 57 8.32 4.39 -7.22
C ARG A 57 8.29 3.11 -6.40
N GLU A 58 7.13 2.49 -6.35
CA GLU A 58 7.01 1.12 -5.84
C GLU A 58 7.63 0.15 -6.84
N ASN A 59 8.42 -0.79 -6.34
CA ASN A 59 9.01 -1.85 -7.16
C ASN A 59 8.14 -3.10 -7.05
N GLN A 60 7.84 -3.70 -8.21
CA GLN A 60 7.10 -4.95 -8.25
C GLN A 60 8.05 -6.11 -8.01
N LEU A 61 7.71 -6.96 -7.05
CA LEU A 61 8.43 -8.20 -6.77
C LEU A 61 7.59 -9.39 -7.19
N MET A 62 8.25 -10.42 -7.69
CA MET A 62 7.62 -11.68 -8.02
C MET A 62 8.46 -12.87 -7.58
N GLY A 63 7.80 -13.95 -7.22
CA GLY A 63 8.44 -15.21 -6.86
C GLY A 63 7.60 -16.40 -7.24
N TYR A 64 8.25 -17.51 -7.47
CA TYR A 64 7.62 -18.79 -7.71
C TYR A 64 7.73 -19.63 -6.44
N GLY A 65 6.60 -20.08 -5.91
CA GLY A 65 6.52 -20.77 -4.63
C GLY A 65 5.64 -22.02 -4.66
N LEU A 66 5.58 -22.67 -3.51
CA LEU A 66 4.71 -23.82 -3.25
C LEU A 66 3.82 -23.51 -2.03
N VAL A 67 2.56 -23.83 -2.17
CA VAL A 67 1.60 -23.89 -1.06
C VAL A 67 1.38 -25.34 -0.70
N ILE A 68 1.49 -25.64 0.58
CA ILE A 68 1.30 -27.00 1.13
C ILE A 68 0.10 -27.01 2.10
N GLY A 69 -0.33 -28.21 2.48
CA GLY A 69 -1.43 -28.40 3.46
C GLY A 69 -2.82 -28.27 2.84
N LEU A 70 -2.93 -28.33 1.51
CA LEU A 70 -4.21 -28.31 0.80
C LEU A 70 -4.90 -29.67 0.93
N ASN A 71 -6.14 -29.67 1.39
CA ASN A 71 -6.91 -30.90 1.62
C ASN A 71 -7.52 -31.45 0.31
N GLY A 72 -6.68 -31.99 -0.56
CA GLY A 72 -7.09 -32.55 -1.83
C GLY A 72 -7.46 -31.52 -2.92
N THR A 73 -7.27 -30.24 -2.65
CA THR A 73 -7.62 -29.14 -3.56
C THR A 73 -6.43 -28.57 -4.33
N GLY A 74 -5.23 -29.08 -4.06
CA GLY A 74 -4.00 -28.69 -4.75
C GLY A 74 -3.90 -29.27 -6.17
N ASP A 75 -2.75 -29.05 -6.78
CA ASP A 75 -2.47 -29.49 -8.14
C ASP A 75 -2.43 -31.02 -8.27
N ASP A 76 -2.92 -31.54 -9.38
CA ASP A 76 -2.68 -32.91 -9.76
C ASP A 76 -1.24 -33.07 -10.28
N ILE A 77 -0.36 -33.54 -9.39
CA ILE A 77 1.08 -33.69 -9.69
C ILE A 77 1.32 -34.60 -10.92
N LYS A 78 0.41 -35.51 -11.24
CA LYS A 78 0.56 -36.34 -12.45
C LYS A 78 0.48 -35.49 -13.72
N LYS A 79 -0.31 -34.40 -13.70
CA LYS A 79 -0.56 -33.51 -14.84
C LYS A 79 0.31 -32.26 -14.80
N SER A 80 0.58 -31.76 -13.60
CA SER A 80 1.34 -30.51 -13.41
C SER A 80 2.85 -30.77 -13.35
N VAL A 81 3.53 -30.57 -14.48
CA VAL A 81 4.99 -30.68 -14.57
C VAL A 81 5.68 -29.61 -13.70
N PHE A 82 5.12 -28.42 -13.64
CA PHE A 82 5.66 -27.30 -12.85
C PHE A 82 5.68 -27.62 -11.36
N THR A 83 4.58 -28.10 -10.80
CA THR A 83 4.47 -28.46 -9.38
C THR A 83 5.43 -29.59 -9.02
N LYS A 84 5.52 -30.59 -9.89
CA LYS A 84 6.45 -31.71 -9.76
C LYS A 84 7.90 -31.24 -9.70
N GLN A 85 8.30 -30.36 -10.62
CA GLN A 85 9.65 -29.81 -10.68
C GLN A 85 9.95 -28.92 -9.45
N ALA A 86 8.97 -28.12 -8.99
CA ALA A 86 9.13 -27.29 -7.83
C ALA A 86 9.36 -28.08 -6.55
N ILE A 87 8.62 -29.19 -6.36
CA ILE A 87 8.81 -30.09 -5.23
C ILE A 87 10.20 -30.72 -5.29
N ALA A 88 10.63 -31.21 -6.47
CA ALA A 88 11.95 -31.78 -6.63
C ALA A 88 13.08 -30.80 -6.29
N ASN A 89 12.97 -29.56 -6.76
CA ASN A 89 13.92 -28.49 -6.46
C ASN A 89 13.94 -28.15 -4.97
N MET A 90 12.78 -28.14 -4.31
CA MET A 90 12.68 -27.88 -2.88
C MET A 90 13.39 -28.98 -2.08
N VAL A 91 13.06 -30.24 -2.34
CA VAL A 91 13.64 -31.41 -1.66
C VAL A 91 15.16 -31.46 -1.86
N LYS A 92 15.63 -31.13 -3.08
CA LYS A 92 17.07 -31.02 -3.39
C LYS A 92 17.75 -29.92 -2.55
N ARG A 93 17.12 -28.76 -2.37
CA ARG A 93 17.67 -27.66 -1.52
C ARG A 93 17.73 -28.07 -0.05
N MET A 94 16.84 -28.93 0.40
CA MET A 94 16.87 -29.49 1.76
C MET A 94 17.91 -30.58 1.95
N GLY A 95 18.75 -30.86 0.94
CA GLY A 95 19.82 -31.85 0.99
C GLY A 95 19.32 -33.29 0.75
N MET A 96 18.06 -33.48 0.39
CA MET A 96 17.50 -34.80 0.10
C MET A 96 17.50 -35.05 -1.41
N GLY A 97 18.05 -36.18 -1.84
CA GLY A 97 17.99 -36.64 -3.21
C GLY A 97 16.68 -37.40 -3.48
N LEU A 98 15.94 -36.99 -4.51
CA LEU A 98 14.84 -37.77 -5.03
C LEU A 98 15.32 -38.70 -6.14
N THR A 99 15.08 -40.00 -5.98
CA THR A 99 15.32 -40.94 -7.08
C THR A 99 14.25 -40.74 -8.17
N ALA A 100 14.61 -41.05 -9.41
CA ALA A 100 13.68 -40.90 -10.55
C ALA A 100 12.37 -41.68 -10.35
N ASP A 101 12.40 -42.81 -9.64
CA ASP A 101 11.24 -43.64 -9.37
C ASP A 101 10.30 -42.99 -8.34
N VAL A 102 10.83 -42.45 -7.26
CA VAL A 102 10.04 -41.68 -6.27
C VAL A 102 9.40 -40.47 -6.93
N PHE A 103 10.15 -39.77 -7.77
CA PHE A 103 9.64 -38.60 -8.51
C PHE A 103 8.49 -38.97 -9.46
N ARG A 104 8.58 -40.14 -10.15
CA ARG A 104 7.50 -40.62 -11.04
C ARG A 104 6.25 -41.05 -10.30
N GLN A 105 6.41 -41.66 -9.11
CA GLN A 105 5.32 -42.20 -8.32
C GLN A 105 4.63 -41.18 -7.41
N MET A 106 5.12 -39.95 -7.35
CA MET A 106 4.48 -38.92 -6.56
C MET A 106 3.00 -38.73 -6.96
N LYS A 107 2.13 -38.84 -5.97
CA LYS A 107 0.70 -38.63 -6.08
C LYS A 107 0.26 -37.81 -4.88
N THR A 108 -0.03 -36.54 -5.09
CA THR A 108 -0.63 -35.71 -4.04
C THR A 108 -1.45 -34.59 -4.68
N LYS A 109 -2.50 -34.19 -4.00
CA LYS A 109 -3.29 -33.00 -4.29
C LYS A 109 -3.23 -32.01 -3.13
N ASN A 110 -2.23 -32.18 -2.27
CA ASN A 110 -2.06 -31.34 -1.07
C ASN A 110 -1.06 -30.21 -1.28
N VAL A 111 -0.54 -30.09 -2.50
CA VAL A 111 0.45 -29.06 -2.87
C VAL A 111 0.01 -28.36 -4.14
N ALA A 112 0.24 -27.05 -4.20
CA ALA A 112 0.01 -26.25 -5.41
C ALA A 112 1.21 -25.36 -5.72
N ALA A 113 1.53 -25.26 -7.01
CA ALA A 113 2.47 -24.27 -7.50
C ALA A 113 1.80 -22.90 -7.60
N VAL A 114 2.47 -21.87 -7.08
CA VAL A 114 1.90 -20.53 -7.01
C VAL A 114 2.88 -19.47 -7.47
N MET A 115 2.32 -18.40 -8.05
CA MET A 115 3.00 -17.13 -8.24
C MET A 115 2.71 -16.24 -7.03
N VAL A 116 3.77 -15.67 -6.48
CA VAL A 116 3.70 -14.72 -5.37
C VAL A 116 4.11 -13.35 -5.90
N THR A 117 3.29 -12.35 -5.66
CA THR A 117 3.56 -10.97 -6.05
C THR A 117 3.50 -10.06 -4.82
N ALA A 118 4.37 -9.06 -4.79
CA ALA A 118 4.40 -8.03 -3.75
C ALA A 118 4.74 -6.67 -4.36
N ARG A 119 4.36 -5.62 -3.65
CA ARG A 119 4.80 -4.25 -3.93
C ARG A 119 5.77 -3.83 -2.86
N LEU A 120 7.01 -3.59 -3.27
CA LEU A 120 8.04 -3.07 -2.39
C LEU A 120 7.93 -1.54 -2.37
N PRO A 121 7.52 -0.92 -1.25
CA PRO A 121 7.46 0.53 -1.15
C PRO A 121 8.84 1.15 -1.37
N ALA A 122 8.85 2.37 -1.90
CA ALA A 122 10.05 3.16 -1.94
C ALA A 122 10.59 3.34 -0.50
N PHE A 123 11.91 3.29 -0.34
CA PHE A 123 12.60 3.40 0.95
C PHE A 123 12.29 2.29 1.98
N ALA A 124 11.72 1.16 1.55
CA ALA A 124 11.57 0.00 2.43
C ALA A 124 12.94 -0.46 2.93
N ARG A 125 13.04 -0.62 4.26
CA ARG A 125 14.29 -1.06 4.91
C ARG A 125 14.29 -2.57 5.12
N PRO A 126 15.46 -3.22 5.15
CA PRO A 126 15.57 -4.60 5.60
C PRO A 126 14.89 -4.79 6.97
N GLY A 127 14.16 -5.90 7.12
CA GLY A 127 13.35 -6.17 8.32
C GLY A 127 11.91 -5.63 8.24
N THR A 128 11.55 -4.82 7.24
CA THR A 128 10.15 -4.39 7.04
C THR A 128 9.32 -5.53 6.47
N THR A 129 8.08 -5.69 6.96
CA THR A 129 7.13 -6.67 6.40
C THR A 129 6.23 -6.01 5.37
N ILE A 130 5.93 -6.74 4.28
CA ILE A 130 5.05 -6.30 3.21
C ILE A 130 3.99 -7.36 2.91
N ASP A 131 2.84 -6.92 2.45
CA ASP A 131 1.75 -7.79 2.03
C ASP A 131 2.07 -8.48 0.72
N ILE A 132 1.60 -9.71 0.58
CA ILE A 132 1.76 -10.50 -0.64
C ILE A 132 0.43 -11.02 -1.16
N LEU A 133 0.36 -11.17 -2.45
CA LEU A 133 -0.70 -11.88 -3.16
C LEU A 133 -0.14 -13.19 -3.70
N VAL A 134 -0.86 -14.28 -3.46
CA VAL A 134 -0.49 -15.63 -3.88
C VAL A 134 -1.56 -16.14 -4.82
N SER A 135 -1.18 -16.56 -6.02
CA SER A 135 -2.10 -17.05 -7.05
C SER A 135 -1.65 -18.39 -7.60
N SER A 136 -2.55 -19.35 -7.74
CA SER A 136 -2.24 -20.64 -8.32
C SER A 136 -1.84 -20.49 -9.79
N ILE A 137 -0.82 -21.26 -10.20
CA ILE A 137 -0.37 -21.34 -11.60
C ILE A 137 -0.82 -22.66 -12.23
N GLY A 138 -1.04 -23.67 -11.38
CA GLY A 138 -1.44 -25.00 -11.80
C GLY A 138 -2.96 -25.19 -11.88
N ASP A 139 -3.40 -26.41 -11.66
CA ASP A 139 -4.79 -26.85 -11.73
C ASP A 139 -5.43 -26.99 -10.32
N ALA A 140 -4.84 -26.36 -9.30
CA ALA A 140 -5.42 -26.32 -7.97
C ALA A 140 -6.80 -25.67 -7.96
N SER A 141 -7.75 -26.36 -7.37
CA SER A 141 -9.14 -25.88 -7.27
C SER A 141 -9.34 -24.90 -6.12
N SER A 142 -8.49 -24.94 -5.09
CA SER A 142 -8.52 -24.00 -3.95
C SER A 142 -7.18 -23.98 -3.22
N LEU A 143 -6.80 -22.79 -2.75
CA LEU A 143 -5.63 -22.56 -1.87
C LEU A 143 -6.03 -22.42 -0.40
N SER A 144 -7.31 -22.59 -0.08
CA SER A 144 -7.85 -22.39 1.27
C SER A 144 -7.22 -23.37 2.27
N GLY A 145 -6.81 -22.83 3.42
CA GLY A 145 -6.14 -23.61 4.48
C GLY A 145 -4.67 -23.95 4.20
N GLY A 146 -4.15 -23.54 3.05
CA GLY A 146 -2.76 -23.77 2.68
C GLY A 146 -1.78 -22.81 3.34
N THR A 147 -0.52 -23.23 3.39
CA THR A 147 0.61 -22.44 3.87
C THR A 147 1.63 -22.30 2.77
N LEU A 148 2.04 -21.04 2.48
CA LEU A 148 3.10 -20.73 1.56
C LEU A 148 4.45 -21.09 2.18
N LEU A 149 5.23 -21.91 1.50
CA LEU A 149 6.62 -22.19 1.85
C LEU A 149 7.52 -21.00 1.53
N MET A 150 8.67 -20.97 2.20
CA MET A 150 9.67 -19.92 2.00
C MET A 150 9.99 -19.71 0.51
N THR A 151 9.65 -18.53 0.03
CA THR A 151 9.68 -18.16 -1.40
C THR A 151 10.44 -16.85 -1.57
N PRO A 152 11.59 -16.85 -2.27
CA PRO A 152 12.29 -15.62 -2.59
C PRO A 152 11.52 -14.79 -3.62
N LEU A 153 11.36 -13.50 -3.33
CA LEU A 153 10.74 -12.52 -4.23
C LEU A 153 11.82 -11.70 -4.92
N LYS A 154 11.79 -11.71 -6.23
CA LYS A 154 12.77 -11.05 -7.08
C LYS A 154 12.20 -9.79 -7.73
N GLY A 155 13.04 -8.79 -7.89
CA GLY A 155 12.77 -7.62 -8.72
C GLY A 155 12.97 -7.89 -10.21
N ALA A 156 12.76 -6.87 -11.03
CA ALA A 156 12.94 -6.94 -12.48
C ALA A 156 14.40 -7.19 -12.89
N ASP A 157 15.34 -6.86 -12.03
CA ASP A 157 16.79 -7.12 -12.18
C ASP A 157 17.19 -8.56 -11.83
N GLY A 158 16.24 -9.40 -11.41
CA GLY A 158 16.49 -10.79 -11.01
C GLY A 158 17.07 -10.96 -9.61
N GLN A 159 17.33 -9.87 -8.87
CA GLN A 159 17.84 -9.92 -7.51
C GLN A 159 16.71 -10.20 -6.52
N THR A 160 17.04 -10.92 -5.42
CA THR A 160 16.06 -11.18 -4.35
C THR A 160 16.04 -10.00 -3.37
N TYR A 161 14.86 -9.42 -3.16
CA TYR A 161 14.62 -8.29 -2.27
C TYR A 161 13.83 -8.64 -1.02
N ALA A 162 13.01 -9.67 -1.09
CA ALA A 162 12.21 -10.11 0.05
C ALA A 162 12.05 -11.63 0.04
N VAL A 163 11.69 -12.18 1.20
CA VAL A 163 11.37 -13.60 1.36
C VAL A 163 9.98 -13.72 1.93
N ALA A 164 9.12 -14.48 1.26
CA ALA A 164 7.71 -14.65 1.59
C ALA A 164 7.43 -16.03 2.19
N GLN A 165 6.59 -16.06 3.24
CA GLN A 165 6.06 -17.30 3.82
C GLN A 165 4.83 -17.03 4.69
N GLY A 166 4.03 -18.04 4.95
CA GLY A 166 2.95 -17.96 5.94
C GLY A 166 1.63 -18.58 5.51
N PRO A 167 0.64 -18.60 6.40
CA PRO A 167 -0.69 -19.13 6.12
C PRO A 167 -1.47 -18.20 5.18
N LEU A 168 -2.18 -18.80 4.20
CA LEU A 168 -2.97 -18.05 3.24
C LEU A 168 -4.34 -17.68 3.80
N ALA A 169 -4.70 -16.40 3.72
CA ALA A 169 -6.06 -15.95 3.84
C ALA A 169 -6.69 -15.89 2.43
N VAL A 170 -7.55 -16.85 2.15
CA VAL A 170 -8.32 -16.89 0.90
C VAL A 170 -9.62 -16.13 1.13
N GLY A 171 -9.82 -15.03 0.40
CA GLY A 171 -11.04 -14.23 0.50
C GLY A 171 -12.25 -14.96 -0.08
N GLY A 172 -13.36 -14.96 0.67
CA GLY A 172 -14.64 -15.45 0.21
C GLY A 172 -15.74 -14.96 1.12
N ILE A 173 -16.70 -14.24 0.56
CA ILE A 173 -17.95 -13.93 1.25
C ILE A 173 -18.94 -15.04 0.88
N ALA A 174 -19.22 -15.91 1.83
CA ALA A 174 -20.30 -16.89 1.70
C ALA A 174 -21.58 -16.26 2.26
N PHE A 175 -22.47 -15.80 1.40
CA PHE A 175 -23.85 -15.53 1.78
C PHE A 175 -24.65 -16.84 1.65
N GLY A 176 -24.95 -17.46 2.79
CA GLY A 176 -25.73 -18.68 2.86
C GLY A 176 -27.16 -18.41 3.31
N GLY A 177 -28.09 -18.37 2.37
CA GLY A 177 -29.50 -18.58 2.62
C GLY A 177 -29.94 -19.93 2.00
N LYS A 178 -30.92 -20.59 2.59
CA LYS A 178 -31.38 -21.94 2.17
C LYS A 178 -31.87 -22.05 0.71
N ALA A 179 -31.95 -20.97 -0.05
CA ALA A 179 -32.51 -20.96 -1.41
C ALA A 179 -31.59 -20.46 -2.53
N ALA A 180 -30.41 -19.87 -2.26
CA ALA A 180 -29.48 -19.45 -3.29
C ALA A 180 -28.03 -19.44 -2.77
N LYS A 181 -27.20 -20.35 -3.25
CA LYS A 181 -25.76 -20.36 -3.04
C LYS A 181 -25.10 -19.47 -4.10
N VAL A 182 -25.00 -18.17 -3.86
CA VAL A 182 -24.12 -17.30 -4.64
C VAL A 182 -22.77 -17.29 -3.96
N GLN A 183 -21.89 -18.19 -4.34
CA GLN A 183 -20.51 -18.26 -3.91
C GLN A 183 -19.65 -17.51 -4.93
N LYS A 184 -19.38 -16.22 -4.71
CA LYS A 184 -18.40 -15.46 -5.48
C LYS A 184 -17.06 -15.55 -4.75
N ASN A 185 -16.39 -16.68 -4.88
CA ASN A 185 -15.10 -16.94 -4.27
C ASN A 185 -14.05 -17.10 -5.38
N PHE A 186 -12.90 -16.49 -5.19
CA PHE A 186 -11.71 -16.81 -5.98
C PHE A 186 -10.80 -17.72 -5.14
N PRO A 187 -11.11 -19.03 -5.03
CA PRO A 187 -10.40 -19.93 -4.11
C PRO A 187 -8.95 -20.18 -4.54
N THR A 188 -8.58 -19.79 -5.76
CA THR A 188 -7.25 -19.97 -6.35
C THR A 188 -6.30 -18.80 -6.13
N ALA A 189 -6.77 -17.75 -5.42
CA ALA A 189 -5.94 -16.63 -5.00
C ALA A 189 -6.12 -16.34 -3.51
N GLY A 190 -5.06 -15.98 -2.83
CA GLY A 190 -5.06 -15.63 -1.42
C GLY A 190 -4.08 -14.51 -1.12
N ARG A 191 -4.23 -13.91 0.06
CA ARG A 191 -3.35 -12.85 0.56
C ARG A 191 -2.72 -13.28 1.88
N ILE A 192 -1.50 -12.86 2.11
CA ILE A 192 -0.83 -12.98 3.41
C ILE A 192 -0.41 -11.56 3.81
N THR A 193 -1.06 -11.02 4.84
CA THR A 193 -0.73 -9.71 5.38
C THR A 193 0.61 -9.77 6.11
N GLY A 194 1.54 -8.87 5.76
CA GLY A 194 2.90 -8.92 6.29
C GLY A 194 3.66 -10.20 5.96
N GLY A 195 3.23 -10.92 4.91
CA GLY A 195 3.72 -12.26 4.56
C GLY A 195 5.10 -12.31 3.91
N ALA A 196 5.70 -11.18 3.60
CA ALA A 196 7.09 -11.15 3.13
C ALA A 196 7.93 -10.20 3.97
N LEU A 197 9.14 -10.66 4.29
CA LEU A 197 10.16 -9.89 4.97
C LEU A 197 11.13 -9.31 3.93
N VAL A 198 11.36 -8.01 3.97
CA VAL A 198 12.34 -7.34 3.12
C VAL A 198 13.74 -7.65 3.62
N GLU A 199 14.57 -8.21 2.75
CA GLU A 199 15.97 -8.57 3.03
C GLU A 199 16.94 -7.53 2.50
N ARG A 200 16.57 -6.83 1.43
CA ARG A 200 17.40 -5.84 0.77
C ARG A 200 16.61 -4.60 0.41
N ALA A 201 17.14 -3.43 0.73
CA ALA A 201 16.59 -2.16 0.25
C ALA A 201 16.85 -1.99 -1.26
N VAL A 202 15.93 -1.31 -1.94
CA VAL A 202 16.22 -0.75 -3.27
C VAL A 202 16.92 0.59 -3.03
N GLU A 203 18.12 0.73 -3.53
CA GLU A 203 18.82 2.01 -3.52
C GLU A 203 18.04 2.98 -4.42
N ALA A 204 17.30 3.90 -3.79
CA ALA A 204 16.77 5.05 -4.49
C ALA A 204 17.96 5.99 -4.73
N ILE A 205 18.45 6.05 -5.95
CA ILE A 205 19.40 7.09 -6.36
C ILE A 205 18.61 8.40 -6.31
N MET A 206 18.78 9.16 -5.25
CA MET A 206 18.41 10.55 -5.26
C MET A 206 19.38 11.28 -6.18
N GLU A 207 19.03 11.37 -7.44
CA GLU A 207 19.69 12.26 -8.35
C GLU A 207 19.35 13.67 -7.88
N THR A 208 20.26 14.27 -7.11
CA THR A 208 20.20 15.66 -6.73
C THR A 208 20.13 16.42 -8.04
N ALA A 209 19.01 17.08 -8.31
CA ALA A 209 18.86 17.95 -9.45
C ALA A 209 20.02 18.94 -9.42
N ARG A 210 21.02 18.68 -10.25
CA ARG A 210 22.13 19.62 -10.49
C ARG A 210 21.47 20.83 -11.12
N THR A 211 21.27 21.87 -10.31
CA THR A 211 20.93 23.19 -10.82
C THR A 211 22.02 23.57 -11.83
N GLY A 212 21.69 23.38 -13.09
CA GLY A 212 22.49 23.89 -14.19
C GLY A 212 22.53 25.41 -14.07
N LYS A 213 23.74 25.94 -13.95
CA LYS A 213 24.05 27.33 -14.28
C LYS A 213 23.97 27.50 -15.80
#